data_ecb42c7bfb2dc122e6f45144f54b3e81
#
_entry.id   ecb42c7bfb2dc122e6f45144f54b3e81
#
_cell.length_a   1.000
_cell.length_b   1.000
_cell.length_c   1.000
_cell.angle_alpha   90.00
_cell.angle_beta   90.00
_cell.angle_gamma   90.00
#
_symmetry.space_group_name_H-M   'P 1'
#
loop_
_entity.id
_entity.type
_entity.pdbx_description
1 polymer ?
#
loop_
_entity_poly.entity_id
_entity_poly.type
_entity_poly.pdbx_seq_one_letter_code
_entity_poly.pdbx_strand_id
1 'polypeptide(L)'
;EYPTSLKELAYSIKFLREHAKEWHIDPHKIVVEGCSAGGHLAASLGVFWDEDFLAESQGLSASEHELLRPDGLLLCYPVITSGEFAHRGSFENLLGSRQEELGEKLSLEKQVTNKVPKTFIWHTFADQSVPVENSLLFVSALRRAGVPTEFHMYEKGAHGLALADKLTE
;
A
#
# COMPACT_ATOMS: atom_id res chain seq x y z
N GLU A 1 -8.83 -2.95 -12.47
CA GLU A 1 -9.14 -1.51 -12.32
C GLU A 1 -9.56 -1.18 -10.89
N TYR A 2 -9.31 0.09 -10.48
CA TYR A 2 -9.77 0.58 -9.18
C TYR A 2 -11.32 0.67 -9.15
N PRO A 3 -12.00 0.21 -8.08
CA PRO A 3 -11.46 -0.27 -6.80
C PRO A 3 -11.43 -1.81 -6.66
N THR A 4 -11.56 -2.59 -7.74
CA THR A 4 -11.75 -4.04 -7.67
C THR A 4 -10.65 -4.74 -6.86
N SER A 5 -9.37 -4.55 -7.22
CA SER A 5 -8.26 -5.20 -6.50
C SER A 5 -8.17 -4.77 -5.03
N LEU A 6 -8.54 -3.52 -4.71
CA LEU A 6 -8.58 -3.06 -3.32
C LEU A 6 -9.67 -3.79 -2.51
N LYS A 7 -10.85 -4.01 -3.11
CA LYS A 7 -11.93 -4.78 -2.49
C LYS A 7 -11.56 -6.25 -2.28
N GLU A 8 -10.86 -6.85 -3.24
CA GLU A 8 -10.36 -8.23 -3.16
C GLU A 8 -9.29 -8.37 -2.05
N LEU A 9 -8.39 -7.39 -1.93
CA LEU A 9 -7.39 -7.38 -0.86
C LEU A 9 -8.05 -7.21 0.52
N ALA A 10 -9.02 -6.30 0.65
CA ALA A 10 -9.79 -6.12 1.87
C ALA A 10 -10.55 -7.40 2.26
N TYR A 11 -11.18 -8.07 1.29
CA TYR A 11 -11.79 -9.37 1.50
C TYR A 11 -10.79 -10.40 2.04
N SER A 12 -9.58 -10.43 1.48
CA SER A 12 -8.54 -11.37 1.91
C SER A 12 -8.15 -11.17 3.37
N ILE A 13 -8.03 -9.92 3.85
CA ILE A 13 -7.75 -9.62 5.26
C ILE A 13 -8.89 -10.10 6.17
N LYS A 14 -10.13 -9.76 5.81
CA LYS A 14 -11.32 -10.24 6.53
C LYS A 14 -11.35 -11.76 6.61
N PHE A 15 -11.17 -12.42 5.46
CA PHE A 15 -11.18 -13.87 5.35
C PHE A 15 -10.11 -14.53 6.23
N LEU A 16 -8.88 -14.01 6.22
CA LEU A 16 -7.80 -14.48 7.10
C LEU A 16 -8.16 -14.35 8.58
N ARG A 17 -8.78 -13.24 8.99
CA ARG A 17 -9.22 -13.03 10.38
C ARG A 17 -10.32 -13.99 10.80
N GLU A 18 -11.31 -14.22 9.94
CA GLU A 18 -12.41 -15.14 10.19
C GLU A 18 -11.93 -16.59 10.37
N HIS A 19 -10.86 -17.00 9.64
CA HIS A 19 -10.30 -18.35 9.69
C HIS A 19 -9.05 -18.45 10.59
N ALA A 20 -8.69 -17.39 11.30
CA ALA A 20 -7.44 -17.32 12.07
C ALA A 20 -7.28 -18.46 13.08
N LYS A 21 -8.36 -18.82 13.76
CA LYS A 21 -8.37 -19.94 14.73
C LYS A 21 -8.13 -21.29 14.06
N GLU A 22 -8.77 -21.53 12.93
CA GLU A 22 -8.63 -22.78 12.15
C GLU A 22 -7.20 -22.94 11.63
N TRP A 23 -6.60 -21.85 11.18
CA TRP A 23 -5.28 -21.87 10.56
C TRP A 23 -4.12 -21.57 11.54
N HIS A 24 -4.43 -21.46 12.81
CA HIS A 24 -3.45 -21.20 13.87
C HIS A 24 -2.61 -19.92 13.63
N ILE A 25 -3.23 -18.88 13.06
CA ILE A 25 -2.61 -17.57 12.88
C ILE A 25 -3.16 -16.57 13.90
N ASP A 26 -2.36 -15.57 14.23
CA ASP A 26 -2.78 -14.49 15.12
C ASP A 26 -3.57 -13.44 14.29
N PRO A 27 -4.88 -13.23 14.57
CA PRO A 27 -5.69 -12.29 13.82
C PRO A 27 -5.25 -10.82 13.97
N HIS A 28 -4.35 -10.53 14.92
CA HIS A 28 -3.80 -9.20 15.17
C HIS A 28 -2.35 -9.04 14.71
N LYS A 29 -1.88 -9.93 13.82
CA LYS A 29 -0.54 -9.91 13.22
C LYS A 29 -0.57 -10.19 11.72
N ILE A 30 -1.53 -9.61 11.02
CA ILE A 30 -1.66 -9.74 9.57
C ILE A 30 -0.98 -8.54 8.91
N VAL A 31 0.14 -8.80 8.23
CA VAL A 31 0.91 -7.79 7.49
C VAL A 31 0.64 -7.94 6.00
N VAL A 32 0.44 -6.83 5.32
CA VAL A 32 0.32 -6.81 3.86
C VAL A 32 1.65 -6.40 3.27
N GLU A 33 2.17 -7.25 2.40
CA GLU A 33 3.37 -6.96 1.60
C GLU A 33 2.98 -6.58 0.17
N GLY A 34 3.70 -5.62 -0.40
CA GLY A 34 3.52 -5.23 -1.78
C GLY A 34 4.76 -4.63 -2.41
N CYS A 35 5.04 -5.05 -3.66
CA CYS A 35 6.16 -4.57 -4.47
C CYS A 35 5.65 -3.71 -5.62
N SER A 36 6.33 -2.60 -5.93
CA SER A 36 6.03 -1.78 -7.11
C SER A 36 4.56 -1.33 -7.17
N ALA A 37 3.80 -1.67 -8.21
CA ALA A 37 2.35 -1.45 -8.29
C ALA A 37 1.56 -2.22 -7.21
N GLY A 38 2.04 -3.41 -6.79
CA GLY A 38 1.51 -4.13 -5.63
C GLY A 38 1.75 -3.38 -4.32
N GLY A 39 2.84 -2.61 -4.23
CA GLY A 39 3.09 -1.66 -3.14
C GLY A 39 2.04 -0.57 -3.05
N HIS A 40 1.59 -0.05 -4.22
CA HIS A 40 0.47 0.89 -4.27
C HIS A 40 -0.83 0.27 -3.75
N LEU A 41 -1.13 -0.98 -4.13
CA LEU A 41 -2.31 -1.68 -3.65
C LEU A 41 -2.26 -1.93 -2.14
N ALA A 42 -1.12 -2.39 -1.61
CA ALA A 42 -0.92 -2.59 -0.18
C ALA A 42 -1.06 -1.29 0.62
N ALA A 43 -0.41 -0.22 0.14
CA ALA A 43 -0.51 1.12 0.73
C ALA A 43 -1.93 1.68 0.63
N SER A 44 -2.66 1.43 -0.49
CA SER A 44 -4.07 1.83 -0.64
C SER A 44 -4.95 1.20 0.43
N LEU A 45 -4.77 -0.09 0.73
CA LEU A 45 -5.51 -0.70 1.83
C LEU A 45 -5.14 -0.06 3.18
N GLY A 46 -3.85 0.18 3.42
CA GLY A 46 -3.40 0.84 4.65
C GLY A 46 -3.98 2.23 4.87
N VAL A 47 -4.28 2.95 3.79
CA VAL A 47 -4.83 4.32 3.82
C VAL A 47 -6.36 4.33 3.86
N PHE A 48 -7.02 3.41 3.15
CA PHE A 48 -8.47 3.43 2.92
C PHE A 48 -9.26 2.34 3.67
N TRP A 49 -8.63 1.58 4.57
CA TRP A 49 -9.30 0.46 5.26
C TRP A 49 -10.55 0.88 6.04
N ASP A 50 -10.65 2.12 6.47
CA ASP A 50 -11.77 2.68 7.23
C ASP A 50 -12.78 3.47 6.36
N GLU A 51 -12.69 3.39 5.03
CA GLU A 51 -13.66 4.01 4.13
C GLU A 51 -14.94 3.15 4.04
N ASP A 52 -16.10 3.79 4.14
CA ASP A 52 -17.42 3.13 4.14
C ASP A 52 -17.63 2.23 2.92
N PHE A 53 -17.25 2.70 1.71
CA PHE A 53 -17.42 1.91 0.49
C PHE A 53 -16.69 0.56 0.53
N LEU A 54 -15.61 0.48 1.30
CA LEU A 54 -14.82 -0.75 1.42
C LEU A 54 -15.51 -1.73 2.37
N ALA A 55 -15.98 -1.25 3.52
CA ALA A 55 -16.76 -2.04 4.47
C ALA A 55 -18.07 -2.54 3.83
N GLU A 56 -18.83 -1.67 3.18
CA GLU A 56 -20.07 -2.03 2.46
C GLU A 56 -19.83 -3.11 1.41
N SER A 57 -18.71 -3.02 0.68
CA SER A 57 -18.35 -4.03 -0.33
C SER A 57 -18.11 -5.42 0.25
N GLN A 58 -17.83 -5.51 1.57
CA GLN A 58 -17.60 -6.75 2.32
C GLN A 58 -18.82 -7.17 3.16
N GLY A 59 -19.94 -6.48 3.02
CA GLY A 59 -21.15 -6.71 3.82
C GLY A 59 -20.99 -6.33 5.29
N LEU A 60 -20.06 -5.42 5.59
CA LEU A 60 -19.76 -4.94 6.94
C LEU A 60 -20.46 -3.61 7.20
N SER A 61 -20.79 -3.36 8.46
CA SER A 61 -21.23 -2.05 8.95
C SER A 61 -20.03 -1.12 9.20
N ALA A 62 -20.28 0.18 9.34
CA ALA A 62 -19.25 1.17 9.66
C ALA A 62 -18.53 0.90 10.99
N SER A 63 -19.14 0.15 11.93
CA SER A 63 -18.50 -0.23 13.19
C SER A 63 -17.54 -1.41 13.08
N GLU A 64 -17.48 -2.06 11.92
CA GLU A 64 -16.69 -3.28 11.68
C GLU A 64 -15.46 -3.05 10.76
N HIS A 65 -15.14 -1.80 10.43
CA HIS A 65 -13.98 -1.45 9.59
C HIS A 65 -12.67 -2.08 10.06
N GLU A 66 -12.47 -2.23 11.38
CA GLU A 66 -11.26 -2.84 11.96
C GLU A 66 -10.99 -4.26 11.44
N LEU A 67 -12.00 -4.96 10.94
CA LEU A 67 -11.81 -6.27 10.29
C LEU A 67 -11.01 -6.18 8.99
N LEU A 68 -10.99 -5.02 8.35
CA LEU A 68 -10.28 -4.77 7.08
C LEU A 68 -8.88 -4.19 7.29
N ARG A 69 -8.56 -3.70 8.50
CA ARG A 69 -7.32 -3.00 8.79
C ARG A 69 -6.14 -3.98 8.83
N PRO A 70 -5.10 -3.82 8.00
CA PRO A 70 -3.87 -4.60 8.20
C PRO A 70 -3.16 -4.16 9.50
N ASP A 71 -2.44 -5.08 10.14
CA ASP A 71 -1.68 -4.80 11.36
C ASP A 71 -0.30 -4.19 11.07
N GLY A 72 0.12 -4.24 9.80
CA GLY A 72 1.34 -3.60 9.31
C GLY A 72 1.41 -3.62 7.79
N LEU A 73 2.26 -2.76 7.24
CA LEU A 73 2.58 -2.71 5.81
C LEU A 73 4.08 -2.98 5.61
N LEU A 74 4.41 -3.79 4.60
CA LEU A 74 5.75 -3.99 4.09
C LEU A 74 5.76 -3.58 2.62
N LEU A 75 6.39 -2.45 2.31
CA LEU A 75 6.36 -1.85 0.99
C LEU A 75 7.74 -1.89 0.34
N CYS A 76 7.84 -2.57 -0.79
CA CYS A 76 9.07 -2.71 -1.55
C CYS A 76 9.00 -1.81 -2.78
N TYR A 77 9.86 -0.79 -2.84
CA TYR A 77 9.91 0.16 -3.96
C TYR A 77 8.53 0.51 -4.52
N PRO A 78 7.61 1.00 -3.64
CA PRO A 78 6.20 1.14 -3.99
C PRO A 78 5.96 2.30 -4.97
N VAL A 79 4.99 2.13 -5.87
CA VAL A 79 4.32 3.26 -6.52
C VAL A 79 3.42 3.93 -5.48
N ILE A 80 3.44 5.25 -5.38
CA ILE A 80 2.68 6.01 -4.36
C ILE A 80 1.97 7.23 -4.96
N THR A 81 2.74 8.12 -5.63
CA THR A 81 2.24 9.41 -6.09
C THR A 81 1.77 9.39 -7.54
N SER A 82 0.68 10.10 -7.83
CA SER A 82 0.23 10.41 -9.18
C SER A 82 0.81 11.74 -9.71
N GLY A 83 1.62 12.43 -8.90
CA GLY A 83 2.18 13.75 -9.20
C GLY A 83 3.40 13.74 -10.11
N GLU A 84 4.36 14.62 -9.83
CA GLU A 84 5.58 14.81 -10.62
C GLU A 84 6.39 13.51 -10.78
N PHE A 85 6.53 12.74 -9.71
CA PHE A 85 7.31 11.49 -9.67
C PHE A 85 6.49 10.24 -9.95
N ALA A 86 5.34 10.38 -10.60
CA ALA A 86 4.45 9.26 -10.89
C ALA A 86 5.09 8.23 -11.84
N HIS A 87 4.95 6.96 -11.51
CA HIS A 87 5.07 5.89 -12.50
C HIS A 87 3.79 5.87 -13.36
N ARG A 88 3.76 6.67 -14.44
CA ARG A 88 2.53 6.97 -15.22
C ARG A 88 1.83 5.73 -15.73
N GLY A 89 2.56 4.75 -16.26
CA GLY A 89 1.97 3.51 -16.76
C GLY A 89 1.18 2.74 -15.70
N SER A 90 1.56 2.80 -14.42
CA SER A 90 0.77 2.20 -13.33
C SER A 90 -0.58 2.89 -13.17
N PHE A 91 -0.61 4.22 -13.22
CA PHE A 91 -1.85 4.99 -13.09
C PHE A 91 -2.74 4.87 -14.33
N GLU A 92 -2.15 4.82 -15.53
CA GLU A 92 -2.88 4.55 -16.78
C GLU A 92 -3.59 3.19 -16.72
N ASN A 93 -2.89 2.14 -16.31
CA ASN A 93 -3.46 0.80 -16.17
C ASN A 93 -4.50 0.69 -15.04
N LEU A 94 -4.29 1.41 -13.93
CA LEU A 94 -5.19 1.38 -12.78
C LEU A 94 -6.49 2.15 -13.02
N LEU A 95 -6.40 3.31 -13.65
CA LEU A 95 -7.48 4.30 -13.74
C LEU A 95 -8.12 4.40 -15.13
N GLY A 96 -7.41 4.02 -16.18
CA GLY A 96 -7.88 4.20 -17.56
C GLY A 96 -8.28 5.65 -17.83
N SER A 97 -9.52 5.88 -18.25
CA SER A 97 -10.08 7.22 -18.51
C SER A 97 -10.41 8.04 -17.24
N ARG A 98 -10.29 7.44 -16.03
CA ARG A 98 -10.65 8.07 -14.77
C ARG A 98 -9.47 8.78 -14.07
N GLN A 99 -8.37 9.05 -14.78
CA GLN A 99 -7.17 9.66 -14.19
C GLN A 99 -7.43 11.05 -13.63
N GLU A 100 -8.22 11.89 -14.32
CA GLU A 100 -8.58 13.23 -13.85
C GLU A 100 -9.46 13.18 -12.61
N GLU A 101 -10.36 12.19 -12.52
CA GLU A 101 -11.28 12.02 -11.40
C GLU A 101 -10.58 11.46 -10.14
N LEU A 102 -9.72 10.46 -10.30
CA LEU A 102 -9.21 9.63 -9.21
C LEU A 102 -7.71 9.81 -8.93
N GLY A 103 -6.97 10.46 -9.81
CA GLY A 103 -5.53 10.59 -9.66
C GLY A 103 -5.12 11.24 -8.33
N GLU A 104 -5.81 12.30 -7.94
CA GLU A 104 -5.56 12.98 -6.66
C GLU A 104 -5.89 12.09 -5.45
N LYS A 105 -7.01 11.37 -5.50
CA LYS A 105 -7.40 10.42 -4.45
C LYS A 105 -6.41 9.27 -4.32
N LEU A 106 -5.84 8.80 -5.42
CA LEU A 106 -4.90 7.67 -5.43
C LEU A 106 -3.42 8.10 -5.39
N SER A 107 -3.15 9.39 -5.15
CA SER A 107 -1.87 9.91 -4.70
C SER A 107 -1.79 9.72 -3.19
N LEU A 108 -1.29 8.56 -2.76
CA LEU A 108 -1.52 8.03 -1.42
C LEU A 108 -0.83 8.85 -0.32
N GLU A 109 0.28 9.53 -0.64
CA GLU A 109 0.96 10.46 0.27
C GLU A 109 0.06 11.61 0.73
N LYS A 110 -1.00 11.92 -0.03
CA LYS A 110 -1.97 12.97 0.29
C LYS A 110 -3.12 12.47 1.17
N GLN A 111 -3.28 11.16 1.28
CA GLN A 111 -4.39 10.52 1.99
C GLN A 111 -3.99 9.96 3.36
N VAL A 112 -2.71 10.07 3.73
CA VAL A 112 -2.19 9.51 4.99
C VAL A 112 -2.81 10.20 6.19
N THR A 113 -3.36 9.39 7.10
CA THR A 113 -3.84 9.78 8.43
C THR A 113 -3.10 9.00 9.53
N ASN A 114 -3.33 9.32 10.79
CA ASN A 114 -2.79 8.57 11.93
C ASN A 114 -3.38 7.15 12.10
N LYS A 115 -4.35 6.78 11.24
CA LYS A 115 -4.96 5.46 11.23
C LYS A 115 -4.18 4.46 10.37
N VAL A 116 -3.26 4.93 9.52
CA VAL A 116 -2.40 4.05 8.72
C VAL A 116 -1.59 3.15 9.65
N PRO A 117 -1.50 1.82 9.38
CA PRO A 117 -0.73 0.90 10.20
C PRO A 117 0.77 1.22 10.21
N LYS A 118 1.49 0.71 11.22
CA LYS A 118 2.96 0.75 11.20
C LYS A 118 3.50 0.21 9.87
N THR A 119 4.50 0.87 9.34
CA THR A 119 4.94 0.64 7.97
C THR A 119 6.45 0.44 7.90
N PHE A 120 6.88 -0.61 7.21
CA PHE A 120 8.25 -0.80 6.76
C PHE A 120 8.32 -0.53 5.26
N ILE A 121 9.31 0.27 4.84
CA ILE A 121 9.51 0.61 3.42
C ILE A 121 10.99 0.42 3.08
N TRP A 122 11.26 -0.10 1.90
CA TRP A 122 12.60 -0.01 1.33
C TRP A 122 12.55 0.35 -0.16
N HIS A 123 13.61 1.01 -0.63
CA HIS A 123 13.74 1.47 -2.00
C HIS A 123 15.21 1.63 -2.36
N THR A 124 15.54 1.63 -3.65
CA THR A 124 16.90 1.98 -4.10
C THR A 124 16.93 3.38 -4.70
N PHE A 125 17.97 4.15 -4.40
CA PHE A 125 18.18 5.48 -4.96
C PHE A 125 18.33 5.44 -6.50
N ALA A 126 18.94 4.36 -7.02
CA ALA A 126 19.22 4.18 -8.45
C ALA A 126 18.02 3.62 -9.26
N ASP A 127 16.83 3.45 -8.65
CA ASP A 127 15.64 2.97 -9.36
C ASP A 127 15.23 3.94 -10.49
N GLN A 128 15.29 3.46 -11.73
CA GLN A 128 14.97 4.25 -12.93
C GLN A 128 13.51 4.11 -13.38
N SER A 129 12.77 3.18 -12.80
CA SER A 129 11.35 2.90 -13.16
C SER A 129 10.38 3.60 -12.25
N VAL A 130 10.55 3.40 -10.94
CA VAL A 130 9.75 4.09 -9.91
C VAL A 130 10.69 5.00 -9.13
N PRO A 131 10.63 6.32 -9.33
CA PRO A 131 11.50 7.25 -8.61
C PRO A 131 11.39 7.09 -7.09
N VAL A 132 12.52 7.09 -6.39
CA VAL A 132 12.59 6.91 -4.94
C VAL A 132 11.77 7.96 -4.17
N GLU A 133 11.47 9.07 -4.79
CA GLU A 133 10.58 10.12 -4.30
C GLU A 133 9.19 9.60 -3.93
N ASN A 134 8.70 8.53 -4.58
CA ASN A 134 7.47 7.86 -4.16
C ASN A 134 7.54 7.44 -2.68
N SER A 135 8.60 6.75 -2.29
CA SER A 135 8.84 6.35 -0.91
C SER A 135 9.10 7.54 0.01
N LEU A 136 9.90 8.52 -0.41
CA LEU A 136 10.22 9.70 0.39
C LEU A 136 8.98 10.54 0.70
N LEU A 137 8.08 10.73 -0.27
CA LEU A 137 6.81 11.44 -0.08
C LEU A 137 5.91 10.70 0.92
N PHE A 138 5.81 9.38 0.79
CA PHE A 138 4.97 8.59 1.68
C PHE A 138 5.53 8.56 3.11
N VAL A 139 6.83 8.33 3.29
CA VAL A 139 7.52 8.40 4.60
C VAL A 139 7.33 9.77 5.25
N SER A 140 7.47 10.85 4.47
CA SER A 140 7.23 12.21 4.97
C SER A 140 5.79 12.40 5.46
N ALA A 141 4.80 11.86 4.73
CA ALA A 141 3.40 11.91 5.13
C ALA A 141 3.13 11.08 6.39
N LEU A 142 3.63 9.84 6.45
CA LEU A 142 3.54 8.96 7.62
C LEU A 142 4.13 9.63 8.86
N ARG A 143 5.32 10.23 8.74
CA ARG A 143 5.96 10.96 9.84
C ARG A 143 5.10 12.12 10.35
N ARG A 144 4.54 12.93 9.45
CA ARG A 144 3.64 14.04 9.83
C ARG A 144 2.38 13.54 10.56
N ALA A 145 1.86 12.38 10.15
CA ALA A 145 0.70 11.74 10.78
C ALA A 145 1.03 10.99 12.08
N GLY A 146 2.30 10.89 12.47
CA GLY A 146 2.73 10.19 13.68
C GLY A 146 2.68 8.66 13.56
N VAL A 147 2.67 8.12 12.34
CA VAL A 147 2.67 6.68 12.08
C VAL A 147 4.09 6.11 12.27
N PRO A 148 4.29 5.07 13.12
CA PRO A 148 5.58 4.40 13.26
C PRO A 148 6.04 3.82 11.92
N THR A 149 7.22 4.25 11.48
CA THR A 149 7.74 3.90 10.15
C THR A 149 9.23 3.60 10.20
N GLU A 150 9.63 2.51 9.56
CA GLU A 150 11.03 2.19 9.28
C GLU A 150 11.26 2.29 7.78
N PHE A 151 12.30 3.03 7.36
CA PHE A 151 12.63 3.25 5.96
C PHE A 151 14.10 2.99 5.68
N HIS A 152 14.38 2.15 4.68
CA HIS A 152 15.71 1.86 4.20
C HIS A 152 15.86 2.29 2.73
N MET A 153 16.78 3.21 2.48
CA MET A 153 17.15 3.62 1.14
C MET A 153 18.55 3.12 0.82
N TYR A 154 18.67 2.23 -0.16
CA TYR A 154 19.94 1.69 -0.64
C TYR A 154 20.45 2.50 -1.83
N GLU A 155 21.77 2.69 -1.94
CA GLU A 155 22.38 3.46 -3.03
C GLU A 155 22.13 2.82 -4.40
N LYS A 156 22.34 1.51 -4.49
CA LYS A 156 22.36 0.76 -5.76
C LYS A 156 21.20 -0.23 -5.82
N GLY A 157 20.83 -0.57 -7.05
CA GLY A 157 19.84 -1.58 -7.38
C GLY A 157 18.87 -1.08 -8.43
N ALA A 158 18.55 -1.94 -9.38
CA ALA A 158 17.49 -1.69 -10.36
C ALA A 158 16.12 -1.88 -9.73
N HIS A 159 15.07 -1.45 -10.44
CA HIS A 159 13.69 -1.75 -10.02
C HIS A 159 13.41 -3.24 -10.01
N GLY A 160 12.62 -3.71 -9.06
CA GLY A 160 12.11 -5.09 -9.06
C GLY A 160 13.05 -6.13 -8.44
N LEU A 161 13.96 -5.72 -7.55
CA LEU A 161 14.91 -6.63 -6.90
C LEU A 161 14.28 -7.73 -6.03
N ALA A 162 13.00 -7.64 -5.70
CA ALA A 162 12.30 -8.59 -4.83
C ALA A 162 13.07 -8.85 -3.51
N LEU A 163 13.62 -10.04 -3.31
CA LEU A 163 14.42 -10.38 -2.12
C LEU A 163 15.85 -9.84 -2.16
N ALA A 164 16.23 -9.14 -3.24
CA ALA A 164 17.58 -8.58 -3.43
C ALA A 164 18.69 -9.61 -3.19
N ASP A 165 18.53 -10.82 -3.72
CA ASP A 165 19.50 -11.90 -3.63
C ASP A 165 20.59 -11.79 -4.73
N LYS A 166 21.57 -12.70 -4.70
CA LYS A 166 22.68 -12.72 -5.67
C LYS A 166 22.26 -12.96 -7.13
N LEU A 167 20.99 -13.32 -7.37
CA LEU A 167 20.47 -13.51 -8.73
C LEU A 167 19.90 -12.23 -9.32
N THR A 168 19.71 -11.21 -8.49
CA THR A 168 19.11 -9.91 -8.84
C THR A 168 20.09 -8.73 -8.78
N GLU A 169 21.38 -9.00 -8.50
CA GLU A 169 22.46 -8.00 -8.54
C GLU A 169 22.86 -7.60 -9.96
#